data_f77c24c2f3d99fdb912d3afdc9c77232
#
_entry.id   f77c24c2f3d99fdb912d3afdc9c77232
#
_cell.length_a   1.000
_cell.length_b   1.000
_cell.length_c   1.000
_cell.angle_alpha   90.00
_cell.angle_beta   90.00
_cell.angle_gamma   90.00
#
_symmetry.space_group_name_H-M   'P 1'
#
loop_
_entity.id
_entity.type
_entity.pdbx_description
1 polymer ?
#
loop_
_entity_poly.entity_id
_entity_poly.type
_entity_poly.pdbx_seq_one_letter_code
_entity_poly.pdbx_strand_id
1 'polypeptide(L)'
;MRSIGKIIAENRKKKGLSQPELAELLSQQGIDVTAKAISKWETDAREPGLHVFLTLCKLLDIEDIYDAYFGKNPYSVMDGLNQEGKDKIKDYAKILKASGLFEPVVANIIPFRKKEIFMDIFGDAVSAGTGNFLTDSPKESYE
;
A
#
# COMPACT_ATOMS: atom_id res chain seq x y z
N MET A 1 -15.48 13.23 -12.19
CA MET A 1 -14.22 13.39 -11.44
C MET A 1 -14.46 14.43 -10.37
N ARG A 2 -14.27 14.08 -9.12
CA ARG A 2 -14.43 15.04 -7.99
C ARG A 2 -13.07 15.60 -7.61
N SER A 3 -13.03 16.81 -7.07
CA SER A 3 -11.77 17.33 -6.54
C SER A 3 -11.43 16.71 -5.19
N ILE A 4 -10.14 16.60 -4.91
CA ILE A 4 -9.63 16.07 -3.62
C ILE A 4 -10.15 16.92 -2.46
N GLY A 5 -10.19 18.24 -2.62
CA GLY A 5 -10.69 19.15 -1.60
C GLY A 5 -12.16 18.91 -1.26
N LYS A 6 -13.00 18.68 -2.25
CA LYS A 6 -14.42 18.34 -2.02
C LYS A 6 -14.58 17.02 -1.28
N ILE A 7 -13.77 16.01 -1.62
CA ILE A 7 -13.80 14.71 -0.93
C ILE A 7 -13.45 14.89 0.56
N ILE A 8 -12.40 15.65 0.86
CA ILE A 8 -12.00 15.96 2.23
C ILE A 8 -13.11 16.68 2.97
N ALA A 9 -13.63 17.77 2.39
CA ALA A 9 -14.67 18.60 3.03
C ALA A 9 -15.97 17.85 3.31
N GLU A 10 -16.44 17.03 2.35
CA GLU A 10 -17.65 16.22 2.49
C GLU A 10 -17.51 15.18 3.60
N ASN A 11 -16.39 14.44 3.62
CA ASN A 11 -16.20 13.38 4.60
C ASN A 11 -15.91 13.94 6.00
N ARG A 12 -15.18 15.06 6.12
CA ARG A 12 -15.05 15.79 7.39
C ARG A 12 -16.41 16.20 7.95
N LYS A 13 -17.25 16.81 7.12
CA LYS A 13 -18.60 17.23 7.52
C LYS A 13 -19.49 16.04 7.91
N LYS A 14 -19.40 14.91 7.18
CA LYS A 14 -20.13 13.68 7.55
C LYS A 14 -19.75 13.17 8.94
N LYS A 15 -18.48 13.34 9.32
CA LYS A 15 -17.99 13.02 10.67
C LYS A 15 -18.31 14.09 11.73
N GLY A 16 -18.92 15.20 11.34
CA GLY A 16 -19.23 16.31 12.25
C GLY A 16 -17.99 17.09 12.72
N LEU A 17 -16.85 16.92 12.08
CA LEU A 17 -15.61 17.57 12.48
C LEU A 17 -15.51 18.99 11.92
N SER A 18 -14.99 19.92 12.73
CA SER A 18 -14.51 21.23 12.27
C SER A 18 -13.11 21.11 11.65
N GLN A 19 -12.67 22.14 10.91
CA GLN A 19 -11.30 22.16 10.36
C GLN A 19 -10.23 22.17 11.48
N PRO A 20 -10.37 22.89 12.61
CA PRO A 20 -9.44 22.79 13.71
C PRO A 20 -9.36 21.38 14.32
N GLU A 21 -10.50 20.73 14.57
CA GLU A 21 -10.52 19.36 15.11
C GLU A 21 -9.84 18.35 14.17
N LEU A 22 -10.02 18.50 12.86
CA LEU A 22 -9.31 17.67 11.89
C LEU A 22 -7.79 17.94 11.91
N ALA A 23 -7.38 19.20 12.11
CA ALA A 23 -5.96 19.54 12.28
C ALA A 23 -5.37 18.89 13.54
N GLU A 24 -6.11 18.87 14.63
CA GLU A 24 -5.69 18.21 15.87
C GLU A 24 -5.55 16.69 15.70
N LEU A 25 -6.51 16.04 15.02
CA LEU A 25 -6.42 14.61 14.71
C LEU A 25 -5.20 14.28 13.85
N LEU A 26 -4.83 15.13 12.88
CA LEU A 26 -3.63 14.98 12.09
C LEU A 26 -2.36 15.14 12.92
N SER A 27 -2.35 16.12 13.84
CA SER A 27 -1.23 16.32 14.78
C SER A 27 -1.00 15.10 15.66
N GLN A 28 -2.06 14.43 16.13
CA GLN A 28 -1.97 13.16 16.87
C GLN A 28 -1.36 12.01 16.04
N GLN A 29 -1.41 12.10 14.71
CA GLN A 29 -0.74 11.17 13.80
C GLN A 29 0.69 11.63 13.42
N GLY A 30 1.22 12.66 14.07
CA GLY A 30 2.55 13.22 13.79
C GLY A 30 2.61 14.14 12.57
N ILE A 31 1.44 14.60 12.07
CA ILE A 31 1.34 15.52 10.93
C ILE A 31 0.91 16.89 11.44
N ASP A 32 1.87 17.78 11.61
CA ASP A 32 1.63 19.14 12.09
C ASP A 32 1.09 20.04 10.97
N VAL A 33 -0.20 20.33 11.02
CA VAL A 33 -0.90 21.17 10.05
C VAL A 33 -1.88 22.10 10.75
N THR A 34 -2.15 23.25 10.14
CA THR A 34 -3.11 24.23 10.66
C THR A 34 -4.48 24.08 10.00
N ALA A 35 -5.54 24.54 10.67
CA ALA A 35 -6.87 24.65 10.09
C ALA A 35 -6.87 25.46 8.77
N LYS A 36 -5.99 26.47 8.66
CA LYS A 36 -5.82 27.25 7.44
C LYS A 36 -5.28 26.41 6.26
N ALA A 37 -4.42 25.43 6.56
CA ALA A 37 -3.94 24.50 5.53
C ALA A 37 -5.07 23.61 5.04
N ILE A 38 -5.88 23.06 5.96
CA ILE A 38 -7.08 22.26 5.64
C ILE A 38 -8.06 23.06 4.79
N SER A 39 -8.33 24.31 5.16
CA SER A 39 -9.18 25.21 4.39
C SER A 39 -8.70 25.39 2.95
N LYS A 40 -7.38 25.52 2.75
CA LYS A 40 -6.79 25.62 1.40
C LYS A 40 -6.95 24.32 0.61
N TRP A 41 -6.88 23.17 1.26
CA TRP A 41 -7.11 21.88 0.61
C TRP A 41 -8.58 21.72 0.21
N GLU A 42 -9.51 22.07 1.09
CA GLU A 42 -10.96 21.96 0.83
C GLU A 42 -11.46 22.90 -0.26
N THR A 43 -10.73 23.99 -0.51
CA THR A 43 -11.02 24.95 -1.60
C THR A 43 -10.21 24.70 -2.86
N ASP A 44 -9.46 23.62 -2.92
CA ASP A 44 -8.54 23.28 -4.03
C ASP A 44 -7.48 24.36 -4.35
N ALA A 45 -7.26 25.29 -3.39
CA ALA A 45 -6.20 26.29 -3.50
C ALA A 45 -4.80 25.67 -3.35
N ARG A 46 -4.72 24.50 -2.71
CA ARG A 46 -3.52 23.68 -2.55
C ARG A 46 -3.92 22.23 -2.33
N GLU A 47 -3.12 21.30 -2.81
CA GLU A 47 -3.32 19.88 -2.54
C GLU A 47 -2.50 19.44 -1.32
N PRO A 48 -3.03 18.49 -0.50
CA PRO A 48 -2.24 17.83 0.52
C PRO A 48 -1.19 16.93 -0.13
N GLY A 49 -0.04 16.77 0.51
CA GLY A 49 0.93 15.76 0.08
C GLY A 49 0.33 14.34 0.19
N LEU A 50 0.83 13.39 -0.60
CA LEU A 50 0.28 12.03 -0.67
C LEU A 50 0.17 11.36 0.70
N HIS A 51 1.20 11.45 1.53
CA HIS A 51 1.18 10.87 2.89
C HIS A 51 0.06 11.46 3.75
N VAL A 52 -0.10 12.79 3.71
CA VAL A 52 -1.17 13.50 4.43
C VAL A 52 -2.54 13.07 3.91
N PHE A 53 -2.70 12.97 2.60
CA PHE A 53 -3.95 12.55 1.98
C PHE A 53 -4.34 11.11 2.38
N LEU A 54 -3.40 10.18 2.37
CA LEU A 54 -3.67 8.81 2.82
C LEU A 54 -4.04 8.75 4.31
N THR A 55 -3.43 9.59 5.14
CA THR A 55 -3.80 9.71 6.56
C THR A 55 -5.20 10.30 6.72
N LEU A 56 -5.55 11.31 5.89
CA LEU A 56 -6.91 11.84 5.85
C LEU A 56 -7.93 10.79 5.44
N CYS A 57 -7.63 9.94 4.44
CA CYS A 57 -8.50 8.85 4.05
C CYS A 57 -8.80 7.91 5.23
N LYS A 58 -7.77 7.56 6.01
CA LYS A 58 -7.92 6.75 7.22
C LYS A 58 -8.74 7.44 8.29
N LEU A 59 -8.45 8.71 8.60
CA LEU A 59 -9.14 9.47 9.64
C LEU A 59 -10.61 9.78 9.28
N LEU A 60 -10.90 9.93 8.01
CA LEU A 60 -12.24 10.27 7.51
C LEU A 60 -13.03 9.05 7.03
N ASP A 61 -12.56 7.83 7.25
CA ASP A 61 -13.16 6.55 6.85
C ASP A 61 -13.49 6.51 5.33
N ILE A 62 -12.57 7.00 4.50
CA ILE A 62 -12.69 6.90 3.06
C ILE A 62 -12.14 5.53 2.65
N GLU A 63 -13.01 4.51 2.65
CA GLU A 63 -12.63 3.12 2.37
C GLU A 63 -12.28 2.89 0.91
N ASP A 64 -13.02 3.50 -0.02
CA ASP A 64 -12.82 3.38 -1.46
C ASP A 64 -12.51 4.75 -2.06
N ILE A 65 -11.22 5.02 -2.23
CA ILE A 65 -10.77 6.27 -2.84
C ILE A 65 -11.09 6.33 -4.33
N TYR A 66 -11.17 5.19 -5.01
CA TYR A 66 -11.52 5.14 -6.41
C TYR A 66 -12.96 5.62 -6.60
N ASP A 67 -13.91 5.08 -5.81
CA ASP A 67 -15.31 5.51 -5.83
C ASP A 67 -15.46 6.98 -5.42
N ALA A 68 -14.72 7.41 -4.39
CA ALA A 68 -14.76 8.78 -3.92
C ALA A 68 -14.29 9.79 -4.98
N TYR A 69 -13.28 9.46 -5.77
CA TYR A 69 -12.65 10.37 -6.73
C TYR A 69 -13.23 10.28 -8.15
N PHE A 70 -13.36 9.05 -8.67
CA PHE A 70 -13.83 8.81 -10.03
C PHE A 70 -15.37 8.63 -10.11
N GLY A 71 -16.03 8.39 -8.99
CA GLY A 71 -17.41 7.98 -8.89
C GLY A 71 -17.51 6.46 -8.75
N LYS A 72 -18.39 5.84 -9.54
CA LYS A 72 -18.64 4.40 -9.47
C LYS A 72 -17.37 3.58 -9.73
N ASN A 73 -17.00 2.72 -8.78
CA ASN A 73 -15.87 1.80 -8.94
C ASN A 73 -16.33 0.54 -9.71
N PRO A 74 -15.92 0.35 -10.98
CA PRO A 74 -16.38 -0.79 -11.78
C PRO A 74 -15.84 -2.14 -11.28
N TYR A 75 -14.85 -2.13 -10.40
CA TYR A 75 -14.25 -3.32 -9.79
C TYR A 75 -14.81 -3.64 -8.41
N SER A 76 -15.72 -2.82 -7.91
CA SER A 76 -16.34 -3.04 -6.60
C SER A 76 -17.36 -4.15 -6.67
N VAL A 77 -17.16 -5.22 -5.92
CA VAL A 77 -18.16 -6.30 -5.74
C VAL A 77 -19.43 -5.80 -5.02
N MET A 78 -19.39 -4.59 -4.45
CA MET A 78 -20.52 -3.97 -3.75
C MET A 78 -21.35 -3.04 -4.66
N ASP A 79 -20.95 -2.93 -5.94
CA ASP A 79 -21.66 -2.07 -6.87
C ASP A 79 -23.06 -2.60 -7.16
N GLY A 80 -24.02 -1.68 -7.30
CA GLY A 80 -25.43 -2.03 -7.50
C GLY A 80 -26.17 -2.49 -6.24
N LEU A 81 -25.49 -2.62 -5.08
CA LEU A 81 -26.12 -2.95 -3.82
C LEU A 81 -26.52 -1.69 -3.03
N ASN A 82 -27.71 -1.76 -2.41
CA ASN A 82 -28.10 -0.78 -1.41
C ASN A 82 -27.28 -0.95 -0.12
N GLN A 83 -27.45 -0.05 0.87
CA GLN A 83 -26.67 -0.08 2.09
C GLN A 83 -26.86 -1.40 2.88
N GLU A 84 -28.07 -1.92 2.95
CA GLU A 84 -28.35 -3.20 3.62
C GLU A 84 -27.58 -4.37 2.97
N GLY A 85 -27.53 -4.44 1.64
CA GLY A 85 -26.76 -5.45 0.92
C GLY A 85 -25.24 -5.34 1.17
N LYS A 86 -24.72 -4.12 1.23
CA LYS A 86 -23.32 -3.87 1.58
C LYS A 86 -22.99 -4.32 3.00
N ASP A 87 -23.87 -4.06 3.96
CA ASP A 87 -23.68 -4.45 5.35
C ASP A 87 -23.72 -5.98 5.50
N LYS A 88 -24.62 -6.66 4.79
CA LYS A 88 -24.67 -8.14 4.75
C LYS A 88 -23.37 -8.75 4.21
N ILE A 89 -22.79 -8.18 3.16
CA ILE A 89 -21.48 -8.65 2.65
C ILE A 89 -20.38 -8.45 3.69
N LYS A 90 -20.33 -7.29 4.35
CA LYS A 90 -19.36 -7.03 5.42
C LYS A 90 -19.50 -8.01 6.57
N ASP A 91 -20.73 -8.33 6.98
CA ASP A 91 -20.98 -9.28 8.07
C ASP A 91 -20.63 -10.72 7.64
N TYR A 92 -20.96 -11.11 6.41
CA TYR A 92 -20.54 -12.40 5.88
C TYR A 92 -19.01 -12.54 5.82
N ALA A 93 -18.31 -11.49 5.38
CA ALA A 93 -16.85 -11.46 5.38
C ALA A 93 -16.26 -11.61 6.81
N LYS A 94 -16.90 -11.04 7.84
CA LYS A 94 -16.48 -11.23 9.24
C LYS A 94 -16.65 -12.70 9.67
N ILE A 95 -17.76 -13.34 9.30
CA ILE A 95 -18.02 -14.75 9.60
C ILE A 95 -16.97 -15.64 8.93
N LEU A 96 -16.65 -15.39 7.66
CA LEU A 96 -15.63 -16.15 6.93
C LEU A 96 -14.25 -16.00 7.57
N LYS A 97 -13.88 -14.80 7.99
CA LYS A 97 -12.62 -14.56 8.71
C LYS A 97 -12.61 -15.28 10.06
N ALA A 98 -13.71 -15.23 10.81
CA ALA A 98 -13.80 -15.87 12.12
C ALA A 98 -13.80 -17.41 12.03
N SER A 99 -14.18 -18.00 10.90
CA SER A 99 -14.15 -19.44 10.69
C SER A 99 -12.74 -20.02 10.58
N GLY A 100 -11.72 -19.20 10.26
CA GLY A 100 -10.35 -19.63 10.01
C GLY A 100 -10.16 -20.47 8.73
N LEU A 101 -11.25 -20.84 8.04
CA LEU A 101 -11.19 -21.73 6.87
C LEU A 101 -10.65 -21.04 5.61
N PHE A 102 -10.69 -19.71 5.58
CA PHE A 102 -10.31 -18.87 4.43
C PHE A 102 -9.19 -17.89 4.77
N GLU A 103 -8.37 -18.24 5.75
CA GLU A 103 -7.17 -17.46 6.02
C GLU A 103 -6.21 -17.54 4.84
N PRO A 104 -5.58 -16.41 4.48
CA PRO A 104 -4.57 -16.45 3.43
C PRO A 104 -3.49 -17.42 3.87
N VAL A 105 -3.19 -18.41 3.01
CA VAL A 105 -2.01 -19.24 3.20
C VAL A 105 -0.82 -18.29 3.19
N VAL A 106 -0.33 -17.96 4.37
CA VAL A 106 0.95 -17.27 4.48
C VAL A 106 1.96 -18.27 3.93
N ALA A 107 2.28 -18.14 2.65
CA ALA A 107 3.42 -18.87 2.11
C ALA A 107 4.57 -18.56 3.07
N ASN A 108 5.05 -19.57 3.77
CA ASN A 108 6.30 -19.45 4.49
C ASN A 108 7.32 -19.04 3.43
N ILE A 109 7.54 -17.75 3.33
CA ILE A 109 8.66 -17.22 2.54
C ILE A 109 9.85 -17.75 3.31
N ILE A 110 10.33 -18.94 2.88
CA ILE A 110 11.61 -19.46 3.32
C ILE A 110 12.57 -18.31 3.02
N PRO A 111 13.13 -17.65 4.04
CA PRO A 111 14.03 -16.55 3.78
C PRO A 111 15.09 -17.11 2.83
N PHE A 112 15.27 -16.48 1.69
CA PHE A 112 16.28 -16.86 0.72
C PHE A 112 17.59 -16.84 1.50
N ARG A 113 18.03 -18.00 1.99
CA ARG A 113 19.35 -18.12 2.57
C ARG A 113 20.28 -17.75 1.43
N LYS A 114 20.86 -16.58 1.52
CA LYS A 114 22.00 -16.22 0.71
C LYS A 114 22.98 -17.36 0.92
N LYS A 115 22.95 -18.36 0.01
CA LYS A 115 24.00 -19.33 -0.08
C LYS A 115 25.20 -18.47 -0.40
N GLU A 116 26.08 -18.29 0.57
CA GLU A 116 27.37 -17.74 0.27
C GLU A 116 27.96 -18.78 -0.67
N ILE A 117 27.83 -18.52 -1.94
CA ILE A 117 28.59 -19.23 -2.96
C ILE A 117 29.99 -18.68 -2.75
N PHE A 118 30.75 -19.35 -1.89
CA PHE A 118 32.18 -19.29 -1.99
C PHE A 118 32.49 -19.83 -3.38
N MET A 119 32.52 -18.95 -4.35
CA MET A 119 33.28 -19.23 -5.55
C MET A 119 34.70 -19.16 -5.06
N ASP A 120 35.36 -20.30 -4.92
CA ASP A 120 36.80 -20.35 -5.03
C ASP A 120 37.15 -19.84 -6.43
N ILE A 121 37.07 -18.51 -6.57
CA ILE A 121 37.51 -17.83 -7.76
C ILE A 121 39.02 -17.85 -7.66
N PHE A 122 39.56 -18.92 -8.27
CA PHE A 122 40.93 -18.93 -8.75
C PHE A 122 42.01 -18.73 -7.69
N GLY A 123 42.58 -19.83 -7.22
CA GLY A 123 43.90 -19.85 -6.55
C GLY A 123 45.03 -19.25 -7.39
N ASP A 124 44.78 -18.84 -8.62
CA ASP A 124 45.75 -18.21 -9.46
C ASP A 124 45.31 -16.81 -9.82
N ALA A 125 46.16 -15.86 -9.50
CA ALA A 125 45.98 -14.46 -9.88
C ALA A 125 45.82 -14.34 -11.37
N VAL A 126 44.60 -14.05 -11.84
CA VAL A 126 44.37 -13.69 -13.25
C VAL A 126 45.00 -12.32 -13.47
N SER A 127 46.20 -12.31 -13.96
CA SER A 127 46.83 -11.10 -14.46
C SER A 127 46.07 -10.64 -15.70
N ALA A 128 45.40 -9.49 -15.57
CA ALA A 128 44.76 -8.86 -16.71
C ALA A 128 45.83 -8.48 -17.74
N GLY A 129 45.99 -9.31 -18.80
CA GLY A 129 46.84 -8.94 -19.92
C GLY A 129 47.60 -10.06 -20.65
N THR A 130 47.62 -11.28 -20.15
CA THR A 130 48.27 -12.37 -20.88
C THR A 130 47.21 -13.42 -21.18
N GLY A 131 46.59 -13.34 -22.34
CA GLY A 131 45.48 -14.17 -22.80
C GLY A 131 45.75 -15.69 -22.78
N ASN A 132 45.86 -16.27 -21.60
CA ASN A 132 45.85 -17.71 -21.42
C ASN A 132 44.39 -18.16 -21.30
N PHE A 133 43.92 -18.77 -22.36
CA PHE A 133 42.65 -19.48 -22.36
C PHE A 133 42.77 -20.72 -21.44
N LEU A 134 41.76 -20.92 -20.61
CA LEU A 134 41.60 -22.13 -19.80
C LEU A 134 41.47 -23.34 -20.73
N THR A 135 42.47 -24.19 -20.78
CA THR A 135 42.48 -25.42 -21.56
C THR A 135 42.21 -26.66 -20.72
N ASP A 136 41.65 -26.53 -19.54
CA ASP A 136 41.31 -27.71 -18.75
C ASP A 136 39.80 -27.97 -18.72
N SER A 137 39.39 -28.84 -19.63
CA SER A 137 38.12 -29.57 -19.48
C SER A 137 38.29 -30.62 -18.39
N PRO A 138 37.34 -30.73 -17.44
CA PRO A 138 37.39 -31.83 -16.50
C PRO A 138 37.20 -33.15 -17.27
N LYS A 139 38.13 -34.05 -17.12
CA LYS A 139 38.01 -35.43 -17.61
C LYS A 139 37.01 -36.12 -16.67
N GLU A 140 35.83 -36.39 -17.18
CA GLU A 140 34.91 -37.33 -16.55
C GLU A 140 35.51 -38.72 -16.65
N SER A 141 35.89 -39.31 -15.54
CA SER A 141 36.15 -40.72 -15.43
C SER A 141 34.89 -41.41 -14.91
N TYR A 142 34.23 -42.11 -15.85
CA TYR A 142 33.21 -43.10 -15.46
C TYR A 142 33.92 -44.41 -15.10
N GLU A 143 33.74 -44.88 -13.89
CA GLU A 143 33.71 -46.28 -13.46
C GLU A 143 32.50 -46.55 -12.60
#